data_daaca9ad230aceb0d4552051aa2d0d38
#
_entry.id   daaca9ad230aceb0d4552051aa2d0d38
#
_cell.length_a   1.000
_cell.length_b   1.000
_cell.length_c   1.000
_cell.angle_alpha   90.00
_cell.angle_beta   90.00
_cell.angle_gamma   90.00
#
_symmetry.space_group_name_H-M   'P 1'
#
loop_
_entity.id
_entity.type
_entity.pdbx_description
1 polymer ?
#
loop_
_entity_poly.entity_id
_entity_poly.type
_entity_poly.pdbx_seq_one_letter_code
_entity_poly.pdbx_strand_id
1 'polypeptide(L)'
;MKRTLLASAAQPPILSPADVTLTAAEKAELKTGLEPERWFVERLRGPRERVDGQRLDAKLQFLKEMAAAQKPENEDDLLAAFDTPKKRAAIRADTDRRWTIRAAITADMAVEDRTVPGRGGPIPVRIYRPETGEDGPLPVLVYYHGGGFVFASVRAVDRQVRLIANAARVIVVSVDYRLAPEHPFPAPQDDAEDAFLWARAHAASLGGDPARIGVGGDSAGGHLALVTSLRQRAAGRPGPLYQLLYYPAVTLDQGDRSYALFGEGYGLDLAFINVVTRLAFPDSASREAPATWALRESSLAGMPATIVATAGYDPLRDQGRRLAARLETDGVGVVYLNYPSLTHSFLNWSGLIPDANRAAHETAALFGQAIRSRAVAAADTDRRGG
;
A
#
# COMPACT_ATOMS: atom_id res chain seq x y z
N MET A 1 29.66 -27.94 22.61
CA MET A 1 28.28 -27.51 22.32
C MET A 1 28.19 -27.15 20.84
N LYS A 2 27.66 -28.03 20.02
CA LYS A 2 27.45 -27.80 18.55
C LYS A 2 26.17 -26.96 18.39
N ARG A 3 26.32 -25.71 17.91
CA ARG A 3 25.19 -24.91 17.45
C ARG A 3 24.74 -25.49 16.10
N THR A 4 23.58 -26.14 16.10
CA THR A 4 22.88 -26.54 14.89
C THR A 4 22.33 -25.25 14.26
N LEU A 5 22.95 -24.79 13.18
CA LEU A 5 22.37 -23.80 12.28
C LEU A 5 21.11 -24.43 11.66
N LEU A 6 19.94 -23.96 12.09
CA LEU A 6 18.69 -24.23 11.38
C LEU A 6 18.86 -23.57 9.99
N ALA A 7 18.98 -24.40 8.98
CA ALA A 7 18.93 -23.98 7.58
C ALA A 7 17.59 -23.27 7.36
N SER A 8 17.64 -21.99 7.03
CA SER A 8 16.49 -21.25 6.49
C SER A 8 15.94 -22.05 5.32
N ALA A 9 14.70 -22.50 5.41
CA ALA A 9 14.04 -23.12 4.29
C ALA A 9 14.04 -22.10 3.15
N ALA A 10 14.72 -22.46 2.05
CA ALA A 10 14.76 -21.62 0.84
C ALA A 10 13.32 -21.34 0.42
N GLN A 11 12.93 -20.06 0.40
CA GLN A 11 11.63 -19.68 -0.14
C GLN A 11 11.51 -20.16 -1.58
N PRO A 12 10.39 -20.74 -2.00
CA PRO A 12 10.23 -21.17 -3.38
C PRO A 12 10.43 -19.97 -4.33
N PRO A 13 10.97 -20.20 -5.54
CA PRO A 13 11.21 -19.14 -6.51
C PRO A 13 9.91 -18.38 -6.78
N ILE A 14 10.02 -17.07 -6.90
CA ILE A 14 8.88 -16.21 -7.18
C ILE A 14 8.52 -16.37 -8.65
N LEU A 15 7.28 -16.80 -8.89
CA LEU A 15 6.76 -16.94 -10.24
C LEU A 15 6.76 -15.56 -10.93
N SER A 16 7.28 -15.51 -12.16
CA SER A 16 7.06 -14.37 -13.07
C SER A 16 5.55 -14.12 -13.21
N PRO A 17 5.09 -12.88 -13.49
CA PRO A 17 3.68 -12.62 -13.79
C PRO A 17 3.09 -13.53 -14.88
N ALA A 18 3.93 -14.07 -15.76
CA ALA A 18 3.57 -15.05 -16.81
C ALA A 18 3.38 -16.49 -16.28
N ASP A 19 3.90 -16.82 -15.09
CA ASP A 19 4.00 -18.20 -14.60
C ASP A 19 2.85 -18.63 -13.66
N VAL A 20 1.83 -17.77 -13.46
CA VAL A 20 0.69 -18.10 -12.61
C VAL A 20 -0.27 -19.02 -13.35
N THR A 21 -0.22 -20.31 -13.04
CA THR A 21 -1.23 -21.26 -13.55
C THR A 21 -2.58 -20.99 -12.91
N LEU A 22 -3.54 -20.54 -13.72
CA LEU A 22 -4.90 -20.23 -13.27
C LEU A 22 -5.77 -21.47 -13.22
N THR A 23 -6.56 -21.62 -12.16
CA THR A 23 -7.66 -22.58 -12.08
C THR A 23 -8.79 -22.22 -13.05
N ALA A 24 -9.71 -23.17 -13.30
CA ALA A 24 -10.88 -22.91 -14.15
C ALA A 24 -11.78 -21.80 -13.58
N ALA A 25 -11.94 -21.76 -12.25
CA ALA A 25 -12.71 -20.71 -11.57
C ALA A 25 -12.08 -19.33 -11.73
N GLU A 26 -10.77 -19.20 -11.56
CA GLU A 26 -10.04 -17.94 -11.73
C GLU A 26 -10.07 -17.44 -13.19
N LYS A 27 -9.95 -18.36 -14.15
CA LYS A 27 -10.11 -18.03 -15.57
C LYS A 27 -11.50 -17.48 -15.86
N ALA A 28 -12.56 -18.06 -15.26
CA ALA A 28 -13.92 -17.59 -15.39
C ALA A 28 -14.12 -16.22 -14.73
N GLU A 29 -13.56 -16.00 -13.54
CA GLU A 29 -13.56 -14.72 -12.83
C GLU A 29 -12.89 -13.62 -13.68
N LEU A 30 -11.67 -13.86 -14.16
CA LEU A 30 -10.95 -12.89 -14.98
C LEU A 30 -11.67 -12.62 -16.30
N LYS A 31 -12.22 -13.66 -16.96
CA LYS A 31 -13.03 -13.47 -18.18
C LYS A 31 -14.23 -12.57 -17.91
N THR A 32 -14.97 -12.81 -16.82
CA THR A 32 -16.07 -11.95 -16.40
C THR A 32 -15.58 -10.55 -16.09
N GLY A 33 -14.51 -10.40 -15.33
CA GLY A 33 -13.91 -9.11 -14.99
C GLY A 33 -13.48 -8.27 -16.20
N LEU A 34 -13.18 -8.89 -17.33
CA LEU A 34 -12.80 -8.22 -18.59
C LEU A 34 -13.99 -7.82 -19.46
N GLU A 35 -15.22 -8.23 -19.12
CA GLU A 35 -16.40 -7.80 -19.86
C GLU A 35 -16.55 -6.26 -19.86
N PRO A 36 -17.11 -5.67 -20.91
CA PRO A 36 -17.31 -4.21 -20.97
C PRO A 36 -18.30 -3.70 -19.93
N GLU A 37 -18.20 -2.43 -19.53
CA GLU A 37 -19.05 -1.83 -18.48
C GLU A 37 -20.56 -2.09 -18.71
N ARG A 38 -21.04 -1.99 -19.96
CA ARG A 38 -22.44 -2.26 -20.32
C ARG A 38 -22.93 -3.64 -19.87
N TRP A 39 -22.06 -4.67 -19.96
CA TRP A 39 -22.39 -6.04 -19.56
C TRP A 39 -22.74 -6.10 -18.06
N PHE A 40 -22.01 -5.37 -17.23
CA PHE A 40 -22.26 -5.27 -15.78
C PHE A 40 -23.54 -4.46 -15.53
N VAL A 41 -23.67 -3.30 -16.18
CA VAL A 41 -24.86 -2.42 -16.02
C VAL A 41 -26.17 -3.17 -16.31
N GLU A 42 -26.20 -4.00 -17.36
CA GLU A 42 -27.37 -4.82 -17.73
C GLU A 42 -27.72 -5.90 -16.70
N ARG A 43 -26.77 -6.24 -15.79
CA ARG A 43 -26.91 -7.31 -14.79
C ARG A 43 -27.01 -6.82 -13.36
N LEU A 44 -26.96 -5.52 -13.15
CA LEU A 44 -27.21 -4.93 -11.83
C LEU A 44 -28.65 -5.23 -11.40
N ARG A 45 -28.81 -5.52 -10.10
CA ARG A 45 -30.12 -5.77 -9.49
C ARG A 45 -30.89 -4.48 -9.22
N GLY A 46 -30.19 -3.35 -9.10
CA GLY A 46 -30.72 -2.04 -8.80
C GLY A 46 -30.19 -0.95 -9.74
N PRO A 47 -30.61 0.30 -9.54
CA PRO A 47 -30.08 1.44 -10.30
C PRO A 47 -28.58 1.63 -10.01
N ARG A 48 -27.91 2.39 -10.89
CA ARG A 48 -26.52 2.78 -10.67
C ARG A 48 -26.39 3.54 -9.36
N GLU A 49 -25.54 2.99 -8.48
CA GLU A 49 -25.38 3.50 -7.13
C GLU A 49 -24.69 4.86 -7.12
N ARG A 50 -25.31 5.79 -6.37
CA ARG A 50 -24.77 7.13 -6.14
C ARG A 50 -24.84 7.45 -4.66
N VAL A 51 -23.69 7.75 -4.07
CA VAL A 51 -23.57 8.16 -2.68
C VAL A 51 -22.64 9.37 -2.61
N ASP A 52 -23.02 10.38 -1.84
CA ASP A 52 -22.21 11.58 -1.61
C ASP A 52 -21.82 12.32 -2.91
N GLY A 53 -22.73 12.34 -3.91
CA GLY A 53 -22.52 12.93 -5.23
C GLY A 53 -21.65 12.10 -6.19
N GLN A 54 -21.06 11.00 -5.74
CA GLN A 54 -20.18 10.13 -6.51
C GLN A 54 -20.98 8.95 -7.08
N ARG A 55 -20.48 8.35 -8.16
CA ARG A 55 -21.08 7.16 -8.80
C ARG A 55 -20.10 6.01 -8.76
N LEU A 56 -20.50 4.90 -8.14
CA LEU A 56 -19.70 3.67 -8.06
C LEU A 56 -19.46 3.07 -9.45
N ASP A 57 -18.26 2.55 -9.69
CA ASP A 57 -17.97 1.76 -10.89
C ASP A 57 -18.94 0.57 -11.01
N ALA A 58 -19.38 0.27 -12.24
CA ALA A 58 -20.41 -0.76 -12.46
C ALA A 58 -19.94 -2.16 -12.08
N LYS A 59 -18.66 -2.46 -12.27
CA LYS A 59 -18.08 -3.76 -11.90
C LYS A 59 -18.02 -3.91 -10.39
N LEU A 60 -17.61 -2.83 -9.68
CA LEU A 60 -17.59 -2.82 -8.22
C LEU A 60 -19.01 -2.91 -7.65
N GLN A 61 -20.00 -2.23 -8.25
CA GLN A 61 -21.40 -2.37 -7.85
C GLN A 61 -21.90 -3.80 -8.05
N PHE A 62 -21.61 -4.41 -9.19
CA PHE A 62 -21.96 -5.80 -9.47
C PHE A 62 -21.35 -6.76 -8.45
N LEU A 63 -20.06 -6.60 -8.14
CA LEU A 63 -19.37 -7.42 -7.12
C LEU A 63 -19.99 -7.23 -5.73
N LYS A 64 -20.32 -6.00 -5.35
CA LYS A 64 -21.04 -5.69 -4.11
C LYS A 64 -22.38 -6.41 -4.03
N GLU A 65 -23.19 -6.35 -5.09
CA GLU A 65 -24.50 -7.00 -5.16
C GLU A 65 -24.39 -8.54 -5.12
N MET A 66 -23.33 -9.10 -5.68
CA MET A 66 -23.02 -10.53 -5.59
C MET A 66 -22.59 -10.94 -4.18
N ALA A 67 -21.75 -10.13 -3.53
CA ALA A 67 -21.31 -10.37 -2.16
C ALA A 67 -22.47 -10.26 -1.15
N ALA A 68 -23.40 -9.34 -1.35
CA ALA A 68 -24.57 -9.16 -0.49
C ALA A 68 -25.52 -10.38 -0.45
N ALA A 69 -25.37 -11.31 -1.40
CA ALA A 69 -26.11 -12.59 -1.39
C ALA A 69 -25.48 -13.64 -0.48
N GLN A 70 -24.29 -13.37 0.06
CA GLN A 70 -23.57 -14.22 1.01
C GLN A 70 -23.82 -13.72 2.43
N LYS A 71 -23.71 -14.64 3.44
CA LYS A 71 -23.78 -14.23 4.83
C LYS A 71 -22.60 -13.30 5.14
N PRO A 72 -22.82 -12.10 5.71
CA PRO A 72 -21.72 -11.23 6.10
C PRO A 72 -20.84 -11.92 7.16
N GLU A 73 -19.52 -11.78 7.02
CA GLU A 73 -18.58 -12.24 8.03
C GLU A 73 -18.68 -11.33 9.26
N ASN A 74 -18.82 -11.94 10.44
CA ASN A 74 -18.76 -11.20 11.69
C ASN A 74 -17.34 -11.22 12.26
N GLU A 75 -17.06 -10.38 13.28
CA GLU A 75 -15.74 -10.28 13.88
C GLU A 75 -15.23 -11.61 14.45
N ASP A 76 -16.11 -12.44 15.02
CA ASP A 76 -15.72 -13.72 15.61
C ASP A 76 -15.30 -14.73 14.53
N ASP A 77 -16.05 -14.81 13.42
CA ASP A 77 -15.69 -15.66 12.28
C ASP A 77 -14.33 -15.21 11.68
N LEU A 78 -14.12 -13.89 11.53
CA LEU A 78 -12.87 -13.31 11.05
C LEU A 78 -11.70 -13.61 12.01
N LEU A 79 -11.90 -13.43 13.33
CA LEU A 79 -10.88 -13.76 14.33
C LEU A 79 -10.53 -15.25 14.31
N ALA A 80 -11.53 -16.12 14.18
CA ALA A 80 -11.33 -17.57 14.11
C ALA A 80 -10.47 -17.99 12.90
N ALA A 81 -10.44 -17.19 11.84
CA ALA A 81 -9.56 -17.44 10.69
C ALA A 81 -8.07 -17.22 11.03
N PHE A 82 -7.75 -16.52 12.12
CA PHE A 82 -6.39 -16.28 12.59
C PHE A 82 -5.95 -17.15 13.78
N ASP A 83 -6.79 -18.04 14.31
CA ASP A 83 -6.52 -18.83 15.52
C ASP A 83 -5.25 -19.67 15.43
N THR A 84 -5.00 -20.29 14.27
CA THR A 84 -3.88 -21.21 14.12
C THR A 84 -2.93 -20.81 12.99
N PRO A 85 -1.64 -21.17 13.07
CA PRO A 85 -0.70 -20.91 11.98
C PRO A 85 -1.17 -21.46 10.63
N LYS A 86 -1.81 -22.65 10.62
CA LYS A 86 -2.32 -23.27 9.39
C LYS A 86 -3.44 -22.45 8.75
N LYS A 87 -4.41 -21.96 9.55
CA LYS A 87 -5.50 -21.11 9.06
C LYS A 87 -4.95 -19.78 8.53
N ARG A 88 -4.04 -19.13 9.27
CA ARG A 88 -3.36 -17.90 8.83
C ARG A 88 -2.64 -18.08 7.50
N ALA A 89 -1.85 -19.15 7.37
CA ALA A 89 -1.14 -19.43 6.12
C ALA A 89 -2.12 -19.65 4.95
N ALA A 90 -3.23 -20.34 5.17
CA ALA A 90 -4.22 -20.60 4.13
C ALA A 90 -4.92 -19.32 3.66
N ILE A 91 -5.38 -18.47 4.57
CA ILE A 91 -6.07 -17.24 4.23
C ILE A 91 -5.11 -16.21 3.57
N ARG A 92 -3.85 -16.14 4.02
CA ARG A 92 -2.83 -15.31 3.40
C ARG A 92 -2.53 -15.78 1.97
N ALA A 93 -2.35 -17.08 1.76
CA ALA A 93 -2.09 -17.63 0.44
C ALA A 93 -3.23 -17.37 -0.56
N ASP A 94 -4.49 -17.50 -0.11
CA ASP A 94 -5.66 -17.21 -0.92
C ASP A 94 -5.76 -15.70 -1.25
N THR A 95 -5.51 -14.83 -0.27
CA THR A 95 -5.49 -13.37 -0.47
C THR A 95 -4.38 -12.96 -1.43
N ASP A 96 -3.16 -13.44 -1.24
CA ASP A 96 -2.00 -13.16 -2.09
C ASP A 96 -2.30 -13.55 -3.54
N ARG A 97 -2.90 -14.72 -3.74
CA ARG A 97 -3.26 -15.22 -5.06
C ARG A 97 -4.29 -14.33 -5.74
N ARG A 98 -5.38 -13.97 -5.03
CA ARG A 98 -6.43 -13.10 -5.58
C ARG A 98 -5.89 -11.72 -5.96
N TRP A 99 -5.05 -11.14 -5.14
CA TRP A 99 -4.44 -9.84 -5.45
C TRP A 99 -3.53 -9.92 -6.68
N THR A 100 -2.71 -10.95 -6.74
CA THR A 100 -1.82 -11.16 -7.89
C THR A 100 -2.59 -11.26 -9.21
N ILE A 101 -3.67 -12.06 -9.27
CA ILE A 101 -4.35 -12.30 -10.56
C ILE A 101 -5.20 -11.13 -11.04
N ARG A 102 -5.69 -10.28 -10.14
CA ARG A 102 -6.55 -9.12 -10.45
C ARG A 102 -5.79 -7.86 -10.83
N ALA A 103 -4.53 -7.75 -10.42
CA ALA A 103 -3.69 -6.61 -10.72
C ALA A 103 -3.19 -6.64 -12.20
N ALA A 104 -2.97 -5.46 -12.76
CA ALA A 104 -2.52 -5.29 -14.14
C ALA A 104 -1.15 -5.92 -14.38
N ILE A 105 -0.99 -6.58 -15.52
CA ILE A 105 0.31 -7.00 -16.04
C ILE A 105 0.94 -5.79 -16.74
N THR A 106 2.19 -5.50 -16.41
CA THR A 106 2.94 -4.38 -16.99
C THR A 106 4.21 -4.89 -17.69
N ALA A 107 4.94 -3.99 -18.35
CA ALA A 107 6.24 -4.31 -18.94
C ALA A 107 7.17 -4.96 -17.92
N ASP A 108 7.95 -5.93 -18.37
CA ASP A 108 8.93 -6.62 -17.53
C ASP A 108 10.06 -5.65 -17.11
N MET A 109 10.77 -6.03 -16.07
CA MET A 109 11.88 -5.24 -15.51
C MET A 109 12.82 -6.15 -14.72
N ALA A 110 14.02 -5.68 -14.44
CA ALA A 110 14.93 -6.36 -13.54
C ALA A 110 14.38 -6.38 -12.12
N VAL A 111 14.33 -7.57 -11.52
CA VAL A 111 13.85 -7.80 -10.15
C VAL A 111 14.87 -8.62 -9.38
N GLU A 112 15.15 -8.22 -8.15
CA GLU A 112 16.11 -8.89 -7.28
C GLU A 112 15.51 -9.06 -5.87
N ASP A 113 15.57 -10.27 -5.32
CA ASP A 113 15.21 -10.52 -3.93
C ASP A 113 16.45 -10.42 -3.06
N ARG A 114 16.35 -9.67 -1.98
CA ARG A 114 17.41 -9.51 -0.96
C ARG A 114 16.83 -9.67 0.44
N THR A 115 17.76 -9.88 1.37
CA THR A 115 17.47 -9.80 2.80
C THR A 115 18.33 -8.68 3.39
N VAL A 116 17.69 -7.76 4.10
CA VAL A 116 18.35 -6.61 4.72
C VAL A 116 18.31 -6.73 6.24
N PRO A 117 19.28 -6.15 6.96
CA PRO A 117 19.29 -6.20 8.42
C PRO A 117 18.16 -5.35 9.00
N GLY A 118 17.48 -5.87 10.01
CA GLY A 118 16.51 -5.15 10.84
C GLY A 118 16.76 -5.43 12.31
N ARG A 119 16.31 -4.53 13.19
CA ARG A 119 16.47 -4.67 14.67
C ARG A 119 15.76 -5.89 15.23
N GLY A 120 14.71 -6.35 14.57
CA GLY A 120 13.93 -7.53 14.94
C GLY A 120 14.33 -8.81 14.20
N GLY A 121 15.37 -8.76 13.38
CA GLY A 121 15.82 -9.85 12.53
C GLY A 121 15.94 -9.45 11.06
N PRO A 122 16.31 -10.39 10.18
CA PRO A 122 16.43 -10.13 8.75
C PRO A 122 15.08 -9.81 8.12
N ILE A 123 15.03 -8.77 7.27
CA ILE A 123 13.83 -8.32 6.56
C ILE A 123 13.99 -8.66 5.08
N PRO A 124 13.11 -9.50 4.51
CA PRO A 124 13.10 -9.73 3.07
C PRO A 124 12.64 -8.46 2.34
N VAL A 125 13.30 -8.16 1.23
CA VAL A 125 12.90 -7.06 0.35
C VAL A 125 12.99 -7.52 -1.10
N ARG A 126 12.14 -6.96 -1.95
CA ARG A 126 12.20 -7.14 -3.40
C ARG A 126 12.48 -5.80 -4.06
N ILE A 127 13.50 -5.76 -4.91
CA ILE A 127 13.99 -4.55 -5.56
C ILE A 127 13.58 -4.62 -7.04
N TYR A 128 12.88 -3.60 -7.49
CA TYR A 128 12.40 -3.45 -8.86
C TYR A 128 13.15 -2.33 -9.55
N ARG A 129 13.71 -2.60 -10.71
CA ARG A 129 14.44 -1.61 -11.51
C ARG A 129 13.81 -1.50 -12.89
N PRO A 130 13.02 -0.44 -13.17
CA PRO A 130 12.42 -0.24 -14.49
C PRO A 130 13.46 0.16 -15.53
N GLU A 131 13.21 -0.23 -16.78
CA GLU A 131 13.95 0.29 -17.93
C GLU A 131 13.40 1.68 -18.31
N THR A 132 14.13 2.73 -17.99
CA THR A 132 13.64 4.10 -18.21
C THR A 132 14.21 4.76 -19.45
N GLY A 133 15.32 4.24 -20.00
CA GLY A 133 16.09 4.90 -21.05
C GLY A 133 16.75 6.22 -20.58
N GLU A 134 16.73 6.51 -19.26
CA GLU A 134 17.42 7.67 -18.68
C GLU A 134 18.83 7.29 -18.27
N ASP A 135 19.79 8.19 -18.54
CA ASP A 135 21.15 8.07 -18.05
C ASP A 135 21.24 8.57 -16.60
N GLY A 136 21.98 7.84 -15.76
CA GLY A 136 22.26 8.23 -14.39
C GLY A 136 21.38 7.57 -13.32
N PRO A 137 21.59 7.97 -12.03
CA PRO A 137 20.89 7.35 -10.90
C PRO A 137 19.39 7.68 -10.87
N LEU A 138 18.56 6.68 -10.64
CA LEU A 138 17.10 6.84 -10.54
C LEU A 138 16.69 7.25 -9.11
N PRO A 139 15.55 7.93 -8.91
CA PRO A 139 14.96 8.06 -7.59
C PRO A 139 14.62 6.67 -7.01
N VAL A 140 14.56 6.57 -5.68
CA VAL A 140 14.21 5.33 -4.97
C VAL A 140 12.92 5.53 -4.18
N LEU A 141 12.00 4.58 -4.27
CA LEU A 141 10.80 4.48 -3.45
C LEU A 141 10.91 3.25 -2.55
N VAL A 142 10.89 3.42 -1.24
CA VAL A 142 10.68 2.30 -0.31
C VAL A 142 9.19 2.11 -0.14
N TYR A 143 8.67 0.95 -0.54
CA TYR A 143 7.24 0.68 -0.62
C TYR A 143 6.80 -0.38 0.39
N TYR A 144 5.75 -0.08 1.12
CA TYR A 144 5.12 -0.97 2.09
C TYR A 144 3.73 -1.36 1.60
N HIS A 145 3.47 -2.66 1.51
CA HIS A 145 2.19 -3.17 1.03
C HIS A 145 1.06 -2.98 2.05
N GLY A 146 -0.18 -2.95 1.57
CA GLY A 146 -1.39 -2.96 2.39
C GLY A 146 -1.67 -4.33 3.03
N GLY A 147 -2.91 -4.51 3.52
CA GLY A 147 -3.35 -5.78 4.10
C GLY A 147 -3.55 -5.75 5.61
N GLY A 148 -3.81 -4.57 6.21
CA GLY A 148 -4.16 -4.44 7.62
C GLY A 148 -3.09 -4.94 8.60
N PHE A 149 -1.82 -4.99 8.18
CA PHE A 149 -0.68 -5.56 8.93
C PHE A 149 -0.74 -7.08 9.15
N VAL A 150 -1.74 -7.77 8.61
CA VAL A 150 -1.98 -9.21 8.83
C VAL A 150 -1.96 -10.03 7.54
N PHE A 151 -2.10 -9.38 6.39
CA PHE A 151 -2.16 -9.99 5.07
C PHE A 151 -1.10 -9.45 4.13
N ALA A 152 -1.03 -10.06 2.96
CA ALA A 152 -0.17 -9.76 1.84
C ALA A 152 1.32 -10.05 2.08
N SER A 153 2.06 -9.89 1.01
CA SER A 153 3.49 -10.10 0.91
C SER A 153 4.01 -9.34 -0.31
N VAL A 154 5.32 -9.21 -0.46
CA VAL A 154 5.93 -8.65 -1.69
C VAL A 154 5.53 -9.42 -2.95
N ARG A 155 5.10 -10.69 -2.81
CA ARG A 155 4.59 -11.52 -3.92
C ARG A 155 3.19 -11.13 -4.32
N ALA A 156 2.31 -10.90 -3.35
CA ALA A 156 0.93 -10.50 -3.58
C ALA A 156 0.83 -9.19 -4.37
N VAL A 157 1.74 -8.26 -4.08
CA VAL A 157 1.76 -6.92 -4.67
C VAL A 157 2.75 -6.75 -5.82
N ASP A 158 3.37 -7.84 -6.31
CA ASP A 158 4.40 -7.78 -7.35
C ASP A 158 3.95 -7.00 -8.59
N ARG A 159 2.76 -7.29 -9.13
CA ARG A 159 2.23 -6.60 -10.30
C ARG A 159 1.95 -5.12 -10.04
N GLN A 160 1.43 -4.78 -8.87
CA GLN A 160 1.15 -3.40 -8.47
C GLN A 160 2.45 -2.60 -8.35
N VAL A 161 3.47 -3.19 -7.72
CA VAL A 161 4.78 -2.54 -7.54
C VAL A 161 5.49 -2.36 -8.88
N ARG A 162 5.40 -3.33 -9.81
CA ARG A 162 5.89 -3.17 -11.20
C ARG A 162 5.19 -2.02 -11.91
N LEU A 163 3.87 -1.90 -11.77
CA LEU A 163 3.12 -0.77 -12.33
C LEU A 163 3.63 0.55 -11.76
N ILE A 164 3.78 0.65 -10.44
CA ILE A 164 4.28 1.85 -9.76
C ILE A 164 5.71 2.17 -10.23
N ALA A 165 6.62 1.18 -10.26
CA ALA A 165 8.00 1.37 -10.68
C ALA A 165 8.10 1.89 -12.12
N ASN A 166 7.33 1.30 -13.05
CA ASN A 166 7.29 1.72 -14.45
C ASN A 166 6.68 3.12 -14.61
N ALA A 167 5.51 3.37 -14.02
CA ALA A 167 4.80 4.64 -14.17
C ALA A 167 5.55 5.81 -13.51
N ALA A 168 6.13 5.59 -12.34
CA ALA A 168 6.94 6.59 -11.64
C ALA A 168 8.36 6.70 -12.19
N ARG A 169 8.88 5.68 -12.91
CA ARG A 169 10.27 5.59 -13.38
C ARG A 169 11.26 5.68 -12.23
N VAL A 170 11.05 4.89 -11.18
CA VAL A 170 11.85 4.84 -9.97
C VAL A 170 12.25 3.42 -9.62
N ILE A 171 13.39 3.24 -8.95
CA ILE A 171 13.69 1.98 -8.28
C ILE A 171 12.73 1.83 -7.11
N VAL A 172 12.08 0.66 -6.99
CA VAL A 172 11.22 0.37 -5.82
C VAL A 172 11.88 -0.71 -4.97
N VAL A 173 12.02 -0.44 -3.68
CA VAL A 173 12.38 -1.41 -2.64
C VAL A 173 11.09 -1.78 -1.91
N SER A 174 10.46 -2.88 -2.29
CA SER A 174 9.25 -3.40 -1.66
C SER A 174 9.62 -4.25 -0.45
N VAL A 175 9.02 -3.97 0.70
CA VAL A 175 9.40 -4.52 2.00
C VAL A 175 8.40 -5.58 2.45
N ASP A 176 8.91 -6.79 2.74
CA ASP A 176 8.15 -7.90 3.30
C ASP A 176 8.25 -7.85 4.83
N TYR A 177 7.60 -6.84 5.42
CA TYR A 177 7.64 -6.58 6.85
C TYR A 177 6.90 -7.67 7.64
N ARG A 178 7.28 -7.88 8.89
CA ARG A 178 6.66 -8.87 9.78
C ARG A 178 5.18 -8.54 10.03
N LEU A 179 4.35 -9.58 10.03
CA LEU A 179 2.89 -9.47 10.14
C LEU A 179 2.37 -9.87 11.51
N ALA A 180 1.31 -9.21 11.95
CA ALA A 180 0.47 -9.63 13.06
C ALA A 180 -0.42 -10.84 12.65
N PRO A 181 -0.90 -11.64 13.59
CA PRO A 181 -0.68 -11.55 15.05
C PRO A 181 0.66 -12.10 15.53
N GLU A 182 1.46 -12.74 14.67
CA GLU A 182 2.75 -13.31 15.06
C GLU A 182 3.73 -12.22 15.56
N HIS A 183 3.67 -11.05 14.93
CA HIS A 183 4.53 -9.90 15.20
C HIS A 183 3.69 -8.62 15.20
N PRO A 184 2.94 -8.33 16.29
CA PRO A 184 2.13 -7.12 16.37
C PRO A 184 3.01 -5.87 16.51
N PHE A 185 2.39 -4.69 16.66
CA PHE A 185 3.08 -3.45 16.97
C PHE A 185 4.13 -3.65 18.09
N PRO A 186 5.37 -3.14 17.96
CA PRO A 186 5.84 -2.24 16.91
C PRO A 186 6.60 -2.94 15.76
N ALA A 187 6.51 -4.26 15.61
CA ALA A 187 7.36 -5.02 14.69
C ALA A 187 7.23 -4.57 13.21
N PRO A 188 6.02 -4.39 12.62
CA PRO A 188 5.89 -3.90 11.25
C PRO A 188 6.48 -2.49 11.06
N GLN A 189 6.30 -1.61 12.06
CA GLN A 189 6.80 -0.24 12.04
C GLN A 189 8.32 -0.18 12.16
N ASP A 190 8.89 -1.08 12.94
CA ASP A 190 10.34 -1.21 13.10
C ASP A 190 11.01 -1.69 11.82
N ASP A 191 10.41 -2.72 11.18
CA ASP A 191 10.89 -3.23 9.89
C ASP A 191 10.80 -2.17 8.79
N ALA A 192 9.73 -1.39 8.78
CA ALA A 192 9.54 -0.31 7.82
C ALA A 192 10.63 0.77 7.95
N GLU A 193 10.91 1.21 9.18
CA GLU A 193 11.97 2.18 9.46
C GLU A 193 13.35 1.63 9.10
N ASP A 194 13.65 0.39 9.50
CA ASP A 194 14.95 -0.24 9.25
C ASP A 194 15.21 -0.43 7.76
N ALA A 195 14.19 -0.86 6.99
CA ALA A 195 14.27 -0.99 5.54
C ALA A 195 14.49 0.37 4.84
N PHE A 196 13.86 1.45 5.31
CA PHE A 196 14.10 2.80 4.82
C PHE A 196 15.55 3.25 5.09
N LEU A 197 16.04 3.07 6.29
CA LEU A 197 17.42 3.43 6.66
C LEU A 197 18.43 2.65 5.83
N TRP A 198 18.19 1.35 5.62
CA TRP A 198 19.02 0.52 4.77
C TRP A 198 19.01 1.00 3.31
N ALA A 199 17.81 1.22 2.73
CA ALA A 199 17.67 1.68 1.36
C ALA A 199 18.40 3.01 1.13
N ARG A 200 18.33 3.94 2.09
CA ARG A 200 19.04 5.21 2.04
C ARG A 200 20.56 5.03 2.05
N ALA A 201 21.07 4.15 2.91
CA ALA A 201 22.50 3.88 3.00
C ALA A 201 23.06 3.18 1.75
N HIS A 202 22.22 2.42 1.03
CA HIS A 202 22.63 1.61 -0.11
C HIS A 202 22.10 2.09 -1.47
N ALA A 203 21.42 3.23 -1.52
CA ALA A 203 20.79 3.74 -2.74
C ALA A 203 21.75 3.76 -3.95
N ALA A 204 22.96 4.28 -3.78
CA ALA A 204 23.97 4.35 -4.85
C ALA A 204 24.34 2.95 -5.39
N SER A 205 24.50 1.96 -4.53
CA SER A 205 24.79 0.57 -4.93
C SER A 205 23.63 -0.11 -5.67
N LEU A 206 22.40 0.42 -5.48
CA LEU A 206 21.22 0.00 -6.22
C LEU A 206 21.06 0.73 -7.57
N GLY A 207 21.97 1.65 -7.92
CA GLY A 207 21.83 2.55 -9.07
C GLY A 207 20.82 3.68 -8.82
N GLY A 208 20.51 3.93 -7.55
CA GLY A 208 19.62 4.99 -7.11
C GLY A 208 20.36 6.22 -6.64
N ASP A 209 19.64 7.36 -6.57
CA ASP A 209 20.15 8.61 -6.03
C ASP A 209 19.85 8.73 -4.53
N PRO A 210 20.89 8.81 -3.67
CA PRO A 210 20.70 8.95 -2.23
C PRO A 210 19.96 10.22 -1.79
N ALA A 211 19.95 11.26 -2.64
CA ALA A 211 19.24 12.50 -2.38
C ALA A 211 17.75 12.43 -2.79
N ARG A 212 17.35 11.43 -3.57
CA ARG A 212 15.99 11.29 -4.11
C ARG A 212 15.33 10.00 -3.62
N ILE A 213 15.15 9.89 -2.30
CA ILE A 213 14.49 8.73 -1.68
C ILE A 213 13.15 9.15 -1.12
N GLY A 214 12.10 8.46 -1.54
CA GLY A 214 10.75 8.57 -0.99
C GLY A 214 10.34 7.30 -0.26
N VAL A 215 9.25 7.41 0.48
CA VAL A 215 8.51 6.27 1.03
C VAL A 215 7.11 6.25 0.49
N GLY A 216 6.49 5.09 0.42
CA GLY A 216 5.10 4.98 -0.01
C GLY A 216 4.48 3.67 0.40
N GLY A 217 3.17 3.60 0.22
CA GLY A 217 2.43 2.38 0.49
C GLY A 217 0.93 2.59 0.36
N ASP A 218 0.21 1.49 0.44
CA ASP A 218 -1.23 1.47 0.35
C ASP A 218 -1.86 0.99 1.66
N SER A 219 -2.97 1.61 2.10
CA SER A 219 -3.70 1.21 3.31
C SER A 219 -2.80 1.17 4.56
N ALA A 220 -2.62 0.00 5.18
CA ALA A 220 -1.66 -0.22 6.27
C ALA A 220 -0.21 0.12 5.87
N GLY A 221 0.18 -0.11 4.61
CA GLY A 221 1.48 0.31 4.09
C GLY A 221 1.63 1.83 4.00
N GLY A 222 0.55 2.54 3.69
CA GLY A 222 0.50 4.01 3.78
C GLY A 222 0.72 4.51 5.21
N HIS A 223 0.17 3.80 6.21
CA HIS A 223 0.48 4.05 7.62
C HIS A 223 1.98 3.85 7.91
N LEU A 224 2.59 2.76 7.44
CA LEU A 224 4.03 2.50 7.65
C LEU A 224 4.91 3.58 7.04
N ALA A 225 4.54 4.12 5.87
CA ALA A 225 5.23 5.25 5.26
C ALA A 225 5.15 6.52 6.12
N LEU A 226 3.97 6.81 6.67
CA LEU A 226 3.76 7.92 7.61
C LEU A 226 4.57 7.75 8.89
N VAL A 227 4.52 6.56 9.52
CA VAL A 227 5.30 6.26 10.74
C VAL A 227 6.79 6.40 10.50
N THR A 228 7.30 5.88 9.39
CA THR A 228 8.72 6.03 9.00
C THR A 228 9.10 7.51 8.98
N SER A 229 8.30 8.35 8.33
CA SER A 229 8.55 9.80 8.25
C SER A 229 8.46 10.49 9.62
N LEU A 230 7.44 10.17 10.41
CA LEU A 230 7.24 10.70 11.76
C LEU A 230 8.42 10.36 12.67
N ARG A 231 8.90 9.12 12.64
CA ARG A 231 10.03 8.67 13.46
C ARG A 231 11.35 9.34 13.05
N GLN A 232 11.60 9.54 11.73
CA GLN A 232 12.78 10.28 11.29
C GLN A 232 12.72 11.74 11.77
N ARG A 233 11.57 12.39 11.64
CA ARG A 233 11.34 13.75 12.13
C ARG A 233 11.54 13.85 13.64
N ALA A 234 10.91 12.98 14.41
CA ALA A 234 11.01 12.97 15.87
C ALA A 234 12.46 12.76 16.36
N ALA A 235 13.24 11.99 15.62
CA ALA A 235 14.66 11.74 15.92
C ALA A 235 15.61 12.83 15.37
N GLY A 236 15.11 13.88 14.70
CA GLY A 236 15.94 14.91 14.08
C GLY A 236 16.85 14.37 12.96
N ARG A 237 16.49 13.24 12.36
CA ARG A 237 17.25 12.59 11.29
C ARG A 237 16.70 12.97 9.91
N PRO A 238 17.54 12.96 8.85
CA PRO A 238 17.06 13.15 7.51
C PRO A 238 15.98 12.11 7.15
N GLY A 239 14.78 12.59 6.83
CA GLY A 239 13.64 11.77 6.42
C GLY A 239 13.60 11.51 4.91
N PRO A 240 12.54 10.86 4.42
CA PRO A 240 12.29 10.73 3.00
C PRO A 240 12.01 12.10 2.36
N LEU A 241 12.32 12.24 1.08
CA LEU A 241 12.08 13.47 0.32
C LEU A 241 10.59 13.66 0.00
N TYR A 242 9.89 12.56 -0.24
CA TYR A 242 8.50 12.52 -0.68
C TYR A 242 7.75 11.33 -0.09
N GLN A 243 6.43 11.43 0.04
CA GLN A 243 5.53 10.34 0.39
C GLN A 243 4.51 10.08 -0.72
N LEU A 244 4.27 8.79 -1.03
CA LEU A 244 3.24 8.32 -1.95
C LEU A 244 2.25 7.44 -1.19
N LEU A 245 1.06 7.95 -0.91
CA LEU A 245 0.07 7.30 -0.04
C LEU A 245 -1.20 6.96 -0.81
N TYR A 246 -1.49 5.67 -0.96
CA TYR A 246 -2.74 5.18 -1.53
C TYR A 246 -3.69 4.80 -0.39
N TYR A 247 -4.85 5.42 -0.33
CA TYR A 247 -5.91 5.17 0.66
C TYR A 247 -5.38 4.83 2.06
N PRO A 248 -4.50 5.68 2.63
CA PRO A 248 -3.73 5.34 3.82
C PRO A 248 -4.60 5.23 5.08
N ALA A 249 -4.25 4.30 5.98
CA ALA A 249 -4.75 4.32 7.35
C ALA A 249 -3.96 5.36 8.16
N VAL A 250 -4.62 6.40 8.67
CA VAL A 250 -3.94 7.53 9.32
C VAL A 250 -4.35 7.77 10.77
N THR A 251 -5.42 7.13 11.21
CA THR A 251 -5.94 7.17 12.58
C THR A 251 -6.76 5.92 12.89
N LEU A 252 -6.92 5.60 14.17
CA LEU A 252 -7.87 4.58 14.64
C LEU A 252 -9.28 5.15 14.89
N ASP A 253 -9.44 6.47 14.79
CA ASP A 253 -10.74 7.14 14.96
C ASP A 253 -11.65 6.80 13.76
N GLN A 254 -12.82 6.25 14.08
CA GLN A 254 -13.85 5.85 13.12
C GLN A 254 -15.04 6.83 13.08
N GLY A 255 -14.89 8.03 13.60
CA GLY A 255 -15.95 9.04 13.64
C GLY A 255 -16.21 9.77 12.33
N ASP A 256 -15.40 9.55 11.30
CA ASP A 256 -15.59 10.19 9.99
C ASP A 256 -16.86 9.66 9.28
N ARG A 257 -17.52 10.55 8.52
CA ARG A 257 -18.76 10.20 7.79
C ARG A 257 -18.57 9.05 6.80
N SER A 258 -17.40 8.92 6.21
CA SER A 258 -17.10 7.83 5.28
C SER A 258 -17.21 6.43 5.92
N TYR A 259 -16.96 6.30 7.23
CA TYR A 259 -17.19 5.04 7.95
C TYR A 259 -18.68 4.68 8.00
N ALA A 260 -19.55 5.65 8.29
CA ALA A 260 -20.99 5.42 8.30
C ALA A 260 -21.56 5.13 6.90
N LEU A 261 -20.96 5.68 5.85
CA LEU A 261 -21.43 5.50 4.47
C LEU A 261 -20.90 4.22 3.82
N PHE A 262 -19.67 3.83 4.11
CA PHE A 262 -18.94 2.82 3.34
C PHE A 262 -18.35 1.70 4.20
N GLY A 263 -18.64 1.67 5.48
CA GLY A 263 -18.13 0.68 6.42
C GLY A 263 -18.73 -0.71 6.29
N GLU A 264 -19.65 -0.93 5.34
CA GLU A 264 -20.25 -2.23 5.07
C GLU A 264 -20.53 -2.40 3.58
N GLY A 265 -20.07 -3.52 3.02
CA GLY A 265 -20.39 -3.96 1.67
C GLY A 265 -19.59 -3.30 0.54
N TYR A 266 -18.56 -2.49 0.83
CA TYR A 266 -17.70 -1.85 -0.17
C TYR A 266 -16.28 -2.43 -0.24
N GLY A 267 -16.10 -3.63 0.29
CA GLY A 267 -14.84 -4.39 0.21
C GLY A 267 -13.85 -4.15 1.34
N LEU A 268 -14.04 -3.09 2.13
CA LEU A 268 -13.37 -2.89 3.41
C LEU A 268 -14.44 -2.64 4.49
N ASP A 269 -14.82 -3.68 5.21
CA ASP A 269 -15.86 -3.60 6.21
C ASP A 269 -15.32 -3.26 7.60
N LEU A 270 -16.13 -2.60 8.43
CA LEU A 270 -15.75 -2.24 9.81
C LEU A 270 -15.37 -3.46 10.65
N ALA A 271 -16.07 -4.58 10.49
CA ALA A 271 -15.73 -5.82 11.17
C ALA A 271 -14.27 -6.25 10.88
N PHE A 272 -13.86 -6.16 9.61
CA PHE A 272 -12.48 -6.44 9.22
C PHE A 272 -11.50 -5.42 9.81
N ILE A 273 -11.80 -4.11 9.75
CA ILE A 273 -10.95 -3.05 10.34
C ILE A 273 -10.75 -3.30 11.83
N ASN A 274 -11.82 -3.64 12.56
CA ASN A 274 -11.77 -3.91 13.99
C ASN A 274 -10.88 -5.12 14.30
N VAL A 275 -11.03 -6.20 13.55
CA VAL A 275 -10.24 -7.43 13.72
C VAL A 275 -8.75 -7.17 13.48
N VAL A 276 -8.39 -6.57 12.35
CA VAL A 276 -6.97 -6.31 12.05
C VAL A 276 -6.35 -5.32 13.02
N THR A 277 -7.13 -4.35 13.51
CA THR A 277 -6.70 -3.42 14.56
C THR A 277 -6.40 -4.14 15.88
N ARG A 278 -7.27 -5.07 16.28
CA ARG A 278 -7.07 -5.88 17.51
C ARG A 278 -5.83 -6.77 17.40
N LEU A 279 -5.60 -7.35 16.23
CA LEU A 279 -4.45 -8.24 15.99
C LEU A 279 -3.13 -7.47 15.89
N ALA A 280 -3.14 -6.28 15.25
CA ALA A 280 -1.94 -5.49 15.03
C ALA A 280 -1.58 -4.57 16.22
N PHE A 281 -2.59 -4.07 16.94
CA PHE A 281 -2.45 -3.16 18.09
C PHE A 281 -3.25 -3.72 19.28
N PRO A 282 -2.71 -4.75 19.96
CA PRO A 282 -3.49 -5.55 20.92
C PRO A 282 -3.89 -4.80 22.20
N ASP A 283 -3.14 -3.79 22.61
CA ASP A 283 -3.33 -3.06 23.86
C ASP A 283 -3.42 -1.53 23.65
N SER A 284 -3.80 -0.82 24.70
CA SER A 284 -3.91 0.64 24.68
C SER A 284 -2.57 1.32 24.44
N ALA A 285 -1.49 0.80 25.00
CA ALA A 285 -0.15 1.37 24.86
C ALA A 285 0.29 1.37 23.39
N SER A 286 0.03 0.27 22.65
CA SER A 286 0.31 0.19 21.22
C SER A 286 -0.55 1.15 20.39
N ARG A 287 -1.83 1.34 20.78
CA ARG A 287 -2.78 2.25 20.07
C ARG A 287 -2.49 3.73 20.32
N GLU A 288 -1.83 4.06 21.44
CA GLU A 288 -1.54 5.43 21.86
C GLU A 288 -0.08 5.82 21.73
N ALA A 289 0.75 4.92 21.20
CA ALA A 289 2.18 5.13 21.07
C ALA A 289 2.51 6.41 20.27
N PRO A 290 3.48 7.22 20.74
CA PRO A 290 3.91 8.43 20.03
C PRO A 290 4.44 8.13 18.63
N ALA A 291 4.36 9.12 17.74
CA ALA A 291 4.82 9.04 16.34
C ALA A 291 4.28 7.81 15.58
N THR A 292 3.04 7.40 15.91
CA THR A 292 2.37 6.26 15.26
C THR A 292 1.21 6.73 14.41
N TRP A 293 0.40 7.66 14.88
CA TRP A 293 -0.80 8.12 14.19
C TRP A 293 -0.69 9.58 13.78
N ALA A 294 -0.56 9.84 12.48
CA ALA A 294 -0.30 11.18 11.95
C ALA A 294 -1.34 12.23 12.42
N LEU A 295 -2.62 11.88 12.47
CA LEU A 295 -3.66 12.81 12.91
C LEU A 295 -3.71 13.05 14.43
N ARG A 296 -2.92 12.33 15.22
CA ARG A 296 -2.74 12.59 16.67
C ARG A 296 -1.55 13.49 16.98
N GLU A 297 -0.67 13.74 16.02
CA GLU A 297 0.47 14.64 16.20
C GLU A 297 -0.04 16.08 16.39
N SER A 298 0.61 16.85 17.26
CA SER A 298 0.29 18.26 17.49
C SER A 298 0.55 19.12 16.24
N SER A 299 1.57 18.79 15.45
CA SER A 299 1.88 19.38 14.15
C SER A 299 2.50 18.37 13.21
N LEU A 300 2.24 18.53 11.90
CA LEU A 300 2.87 17.80 10.82
C LEU A 300 3.91 18.66 10.06
N ALA A 301 4.25 19.84 10.57
CA ALA A 301 5.31 20.66 9.99
C ALA A 301 6.63 19.87 9.88
N GLY A 302 7.34 20.04 8.78
CA GLY A 302 8.57 19.30 8.50
C GLY A 302 8.38 17.86 8.00
N MET A 303 7.14 17.39 7.84
CA MET A 303 6.88 16.15 7.12
C MET A 303 7.24 16.27 5.64
N PRO A 304 7.55 15.16 4.96
CA PRO A 304 7.84 15.19 3.52
C PRO A 304 6.67 15.70 2.70
N ALA A 305 6.93 16.31 1.55
CA ALA A 305 5.88 16.59 0.59
C ALA A 305 5.16 15.29 0.19
N THR A 306 3.84 15.32 0.09
CA THR A 306 3.00 14.12 0.10
C THR A 306 1.99 14.12 -1.04
N ILE A 307 1.86 12.98 -1.72
CA ILE A 307 0.73 12.67 -2.58
C ILE A 307 -0.20 11.72 -1.82
N VAL A 308 -1.46 12.12 -1.64
CA VAL A 308 -2.50 11.30 -1.00
C VAL A 308 -3.57 10.99 -2.02
N ALA A 309 -3.74 9.71 -2.34
CA ALA A 309 -4.79 9.21 -3.23
C ALA A 309 -5.84 8.45 -2.41
N THR A 310 -7.11 8.83 -2.50
CA THR A 310 -8.24 8.17 -1.82
C THR A 310 -9.23 7.61 -2.82
N ALA A 311 -10.06 6.65 -2.38
CA ALA A 311 -11.17 6.13 -3.14
C ALA A 311 -12.49 6.74 -2.67
N GLY A 312 -13.42 6.96 -3.59
CA GLY A 312 -14.71 7.62 -3.29
C GLY A 312 -15.61 6.81 -2.35
N TYR A 313 -15.60 5.49 -2.51
CA TYR A 313 -16.39 4.52 -1.74
C TYR A 313 -15.50 3.73 -0.77
N ASP A 314 -14.85 4.45 0.14
CA ASP A 314 -13.88 3.89 1.07
C ASP A 314 -14.14 4.45 2.49
N PRO A 315 -14.26 3.61 3.52
CA PRO A 315 -14.39 4.10 4.90
C PRO A 315 -13.19 4.97 5.33
N LEU A 316 -11.99 4.76 4.75
CA LEU A 316 -10.80 5.56 5.05
C LEU A 316 -10.71 6.87 4.23
N ARG A 317 -11.67 7.17 3.34
CA ARG A 317 -11.66 8.36 2.47
C ARG A 317 -11.47 9.65 3.24
N ASP A 318 -12.32 9.88 4.24
CA ASP A 318 -12.36 11.16 4.93
C ASP A 318 -11.16 11.37 5.84
N GLN A 319 -10.59 10.32 6.44
CA GLN A 319 -9.33 10.44 7.18
C GLN A 319 -8.15 10.78 6.25
N GLY A 320 -8.10 10.23 5.03
CA GLY A 320 -7.10 10.61 4.03
C GLY A 320 -7.21 12.08 3.60
N ARG A 321 -8.45 12.58 3.43
CA ARG A 321 -8.72 14.01 3.16
C ARG A 321 -8.30 14.90 4.33
N ARG A 322 -8.59 14.50 5.59
CA ARG A 322 -8.16 15.21 6.80
C ARG A 322 -6.64 15.27 6.91
N LEU A 323 -5.94 14.17 6.58
CA LEU A 323 -4.48 14.16 6.54
C LEU A 323 -3.94 15.19 5.55
N ALA A 324 -4.48 15.22 4.32
CA ALA A 324 -4.06 16.17 3.30
C ALA A 324 -4.26 17.62 3.76
N ALA A 325 -5.46 17.95 4.27
CA ALA A 325 -5.76 19.27 4.78
C ALA A 325 -4.87 19.67 5.97
N ARG A 326 -4.54 18.73 6.86
CA ARG A 326 -3.66 18.98 7.99
C ARG A 326 -2.21 19.22 7.56
N LEU A 327 -1.70 18.44 6.64
CA LEU A 327 -0.37 18.66 6.06
C LEU A 327 -0.26 20.03 5.40
N GLU A 328 -1.28 20.42 4.61
CA GLU A 328 -1.33 21.72 3.95
C GLU A 328 -1.38 22.86 4.98
N THR A 329 -2.20 22.75 6.02
CA THR A 329 -2.29 23.73 7.12
C THR A 329 -0.94 23.89 7.85
N ASP A 330 -0.20 22.80 8.00
CA ASP A 330 1.12 22.78 8.65
C ASP A 330 2.26 23.15 7.68
N GLY A 331 1.94 23.68 6.48
CA GLY A 331 2.93 24.18 5.49
C GLY A 331 3.66 23.11 4.69
N VAL A 332 3.15 21.87 4.68
CA VAL A 332 3.70 20.79 3.89
C VAL A 332 3.08 20.78 2.49
N GLY A 333 3.89 20.63 1.44
CA GLY A 333 3.38 20.51 0.08
C GLY A 333 2.56 19.21 -0.10
N VAL A 334 1.32 19.33 -0.58
CA VAL A 334 0.39 18.20 -0.74
C VAL A 334 -0.23 18.20 -2.13
N VAL A 335 -0.38 17.01 -2.71
CA VAL A 335 -1.29 16.73 -3.81
C VAL A 335 -2.34 15.74 -3.30
N TYR A 336 -3.60 16.15 -3.27
CA TYR A 336 -4.72 15.30 -2.88
C TYR A 336 -5.53 14.88 -4.10
N LEU A 337 -5.71 13.57 -4.27
CA LEU A 337 -6.50 12.96 -5.34
C LEU A 337 -7.60 12.11 -4.73
N ASN A 338 -8.85 12.28 -5.20
CA ASN A 338 -9.94 11.37 -4.86
C ASN A 338 -10.46 10.72 -6.14
N TYR A 339 -10.54 9.40 -6.15
CA TYR A 339 -11.05 8.61 -7.27
C TYR A 339 -12.51 8.21 -6.99
N PRO A 340 -13.49 8.97 -7.48
CA PRO A 340 -14.86 8.95 -6.99
C PRO A 340 -15.65 7.69 -7.34
N SER A 341 -15.18 6.87 -8.28
CA SER A 341 -15.83 5.63 -8.71
C SER A 341 -15.29 4.38 -8.04
N LEU A 342 -14.20 4.50 -7.27
CA LEU A 342 -13.43 3.37 -6.75
C LEU A 342 -13.70 3.10 -5.27
N THR A 343 -13.41 1.85 -4.87
CA THR A 343 -13.42 1.37 -3.48
C THR A 343 -12.01 1.26 -2.92
N HIS A 344 -11.89 0.98 -1.62
CA HIS A 344 -10.63 0.65 -0.98
C HIS A 344 -9.85 -0.42 -1.76
N SER A 345 -8.52 -0.38 -1.67
CA SER A 345 -7.62 -1.34 -2.33
C SER A 345 -7.75 -1.38 -3.86
N PHE A 346 -8.06 -0.25 -4.51
CA PHE A 346 -8.23 -0.21 -5.96
C PHE A 346 -6.98 -0.63 -6.75
N LEU A 347 -5.78 -0.55 -6.19
CA LEU A 347 -4.56 -1.06 -6.83
C LEU A 347 -4.68 -2.54 -7.19
N ASN A 348 -5.38 -3.33 -6.36
CA ASN A 348 -5.62 -4.76 -6.59
C ASN A 348 -6.51 -5.03 -7.80
N TRP A 349 -7.30 -4.04 -8.23
CA TRP A 349 -8.24 -4.15 -9.34
C TRP A 349 -7.74 -3.55 -10.65
N SER A 350 -6.48 -3.10 -10.68
CA SER A 350 -5.89 -2.39 -11.82
C SER A 350 -5.91 -3.19 -13.13
N GLY A 351 -5.94 -4.52 -13.08
CA GLY A 351 -6.05 -5.37 -14.27
C GLY A 351 -7.48 -5.55 -14.80
N LEU A 352 -8.49 -5.24 -13.99
CA LEU A 352 -9.90 -5.51 -14.33
C LEU A 352 -10.75 -4.24 -14.43
N ILE A 353 -10.39 -3.17 -13.74
CA ILE A 353 -11.16 -1.92 -13.66
C ILE A 353 -10.34 -0.79 -14.29
N PRO A 354 -10.76 -0.24 -15.44
CA PRO A 354 -10.02 0.80 -16.16
C PRO A 354 -9.72 2.04 -15.30
N ASP A 355 -10.68 2.49 -14.49
CA ASP A 355 -10.49 3.62 -13.58
C ASP A 355 -9.44 3.34 -12.50
N ALA A 356 -9.37 2.11 -11.99
CA ALA A 356 -8.35 1.69 -11.02
C ALA A 356 -6.95 1.65 -11.68
N ASN A 357 -6.85 1.19 -12.91
CA ASN A 357 -5.61 1.22 -13.69
C ASN A 357 -5.14 2.66 -13.91
N ARG A 358 -6.04 3.53 -14.37
CA ARG A 358 -5.75 4.95 -14.58
C ARG A 358 -5.30 5.62 -13.29
N ALA A 359 -6.01 5.40 -12.17
CA ALA A 359 -5.68 5.95 -10.86
C ALA A 359 -4.28 5.52 -10.38
N ALA A 360 -3.93 4.25 -10.56
CA ALA A 360 -2.61 3.72 -10.20
C ALA A 360 -1.50 4.39 -11.03
N HIS A 361 -1.67 4.47 -12.35
CA HIS A 361 -0.70 5.09 -13.25
C HIS A 361 -0.53 6.59 -13.00
N GLU A 362 -1.63 7.34 -12.91
CA GLU A 362 -1.65 8.78 -12.69
C GLU A 362 -0.93 9.15 -11.38
N THR A 363 -1.32 8.51 -10.29
CA THR A 363 -0.73 8.79 -8.97
C THR A 363 0.76 8.46 -8.92
N ALA A 364 1.17 7.31 -9.49
CA ALA A 364 2.57 6.93 -9.56
C ALA A 364 3.39 7.87 -10.45
N ALA A 365 2.86 8.27 -11.61
CA ALA A 365 3.53 9.19 -12.52
C ALA A 365 3.75 10.58 -11.88
N LEU A 366 2.73 11.08 -11.16
CA LEU A 366 2.84 12.33 -10.41
C LEU A 366 3.96 12.26 -9.35
N PHE A 367 4.04 11.15 -8.61
CA PHE A 367 5.14 10.94 -7.65
C PHE A 367 6.50 10.97 -8.36
N GLY A 368 6.63 10.23 -9.45
CA GLY A 368 7.88 10.20 -10.22
C GLY A 368 8.30 11.57 -10.76
N GLN A 369 7.37 12.40 -11.22
CA GLN A 369 7.63 13.77 -11.63
C GLN A 369 8.07 14.65 -10.43
N ALA A 370 7.34 14.56 -9.32
CA ALA A 370 7.56 15.37 -8.14
C ALA A 370 8.93 15.10 -7.49
N ILE A 371 9.31 13.83 -7.34
CA ILE A 371 10.59 13.48 -6.71
C ILE A 371 11.80 13.85 -7.57
N ARG A 372 11.64 13.92 -8.90
CA ARG A 372 12.69 14.40 -9.80
C ARG A 372 12.82 15.93 -9.81
N SER A 373 11.72 16.69 -9.85
CA SER A 373 11.72 18.14 -9.94
C SER A 373 12.30 18.82 -8.70
N ARG A 374 12.09 18.25 -7.50
CA ARG A 374 12.58 18.84 -6.26
C ARG A 374 14.10 18.73 -6.10
N ALA A 375 14.72 17.74 -6.71
CA ALA A 375 16.18 17.61 -6.74
C ALA A 375 16.84 18.71 -7.61
N VAL A 376 16.18 19.14 -8.70
CA VAL A 376 16.64 20.22 -9.56
C VAL A 376 16.62 21.57 -8.83
N ALA A 377 15.55 21.83 -8.05
CA ALA A 377 15.44 23.06 -7.25
C ALA A 377 16.49 23.16 -6.13
N ALA A 378 16.83 22.02 -5.48
CA ALA A 378 17.89 21.98 -4.46
C ALA A 378 19.29 22.18 -5.06
N ALA A 379 19.56 21.61 -6.22
CA ALA A 379 20.84 21.76 -6.92
C ALA A 379 21.06 23.18 -7.47
N ASP A 380 19.98 23.89 -7.81
CA ASP A 380 20.04 25.29 -8.30
C ASP A 380 20.25 26.32 -7.17
N THR A 381 19.76 26.03 -5.96
CA THR A 381 20.04 26.84 -4.76
C THR A 381 21.47 26.70 -4.29
N ASP A 382 22.09 25.51 -4.37
CA ASP A 382 23.50 25.30 -4.06
C ASP A 382 24.45 25.99 -5.07
N ARG A 383 24.04 26.11 -6.35
CA ARG A 383 24.83 26.80 -7.39
C ARG A 383 24.73 28.31 -7.34
N ARG A 384 23.73 28.89 -6.68
CA ARG A 384 23.53 30.35 -6.54
C ARG A 384 24.05 30.91 -5.22
N GLY A 385 24.49 30.05 -4.30
CA GLY A 385 25.05 30.42 -2.99
C GLY A 385 26.54 30.21 -2.85
N GLY A 386 27.28 29.93 -3.94
CA GLY A 386 28.75 29.79 -3.99
C GLY A 386 29.45 30.94 -4.66
#